data_603596292a541b04c0bf5cc190a66dc2
#
_entry.id   603596292a541b04c0bf5cc190a66dc2
#
_cell.length_a   1.000
_cell.length_b   1.000
_cell.length_c   1.000
_cell.angle_alpha   90.00
_cell.angle_beta   90.00
_cell.angle_gamma   90.00
#
_symmetry.space_group_name_H-M   'P 1'
#
loop_
_entity.id
_entity.type
_entity.pdbx_description
1 polymer ?
#
loop_
_entity_poly.entity_id
_entity_poly.type
_entity_poly.pdbx_seq_one_letter_code
_entity_poly.pdbx_strand_id
1 'polypeptide(L)'
;VSEKVIRCIACDICPTDVGVPKDYRCIITRKDDFMVKYHKEIVDADALLICAYNTENRKELLSYYQQFMERTRYIRRDNYLYSDLLVSPFVISELSARQNIHIRIMTSLIRHQTILSHPLIGMIQDGIYINENEVRDNSIEFIERAAKISQSRIDKSNLPDSTYQPVGYIISKQKMENDKKSGRLDKAINS
;
A
#
# COMPACT_ATOMS: atom_id res chain seq x y z
N VAL A 1 -8.47 -14.01 3.29
CA VAL A 1 -9.16 -12.82 3.81
C VAL A 1 -10.59 -12.91 3.35
N SER A 2 -11.52 -13.06 4.29
CA SER A 2 -12.96 -13.14 4.02
C SER A 2 -13.58 -11.77 3.75
N GLU A 3 -12.83 -10.68 3.92
CA GLU A 3 -13.35 -9.32 3.82
C GLU A 3 -12.96 -8.66 2.51
N LYS A 4 -13.92 -8.01 1.90
CA LYS A 4 -13.80 -7.42 0.57
C LYS A 4 -13.18 -6.03 0.65
N VAL A 5 -12.14 -5.79 -0.14
CA VAL A 5 -11.67 -4.44 -0.47
C VAL A 5 -12.46 -3.95 -1.67
N ILE A 6 -13.26 -2.90 -1.51
CA ILE A 6 -13.99 -2.29 -2.62
C ILE A 6 -12.99 -1.53 -3.50
N ARG A 7 -13.06 -1.75 -4.80
CA ARG A 7 -12.17 -1.12 -5.77
C ARG A 7 -12.28 0.41 -5.75
N CYS A 8 -11.16 1.10 -5.94
CA CYS A 8 -11.15 2.54 -6.14
C CYS A 8 -11.95 2.93 -7.39
N ILE A 9 -12.87 3.88 -7.23
CA ILE A 9 -13.72 4.38 -8.34
C ILE A 9 -13.09 5.54 -9.11
N ALA A 10 -11.85 5.89 -8.80
CA ALA A 10 -11.09 6.97 -9.45
C ALA A 10 -11.85 8.32 -9.48
N CYS A 11 -12.54 8.66 -8.41
CA CYS A 11 -13.39 9.87 -8.31
C CYS A 11 -12.60 11.19 -8.27
N ASP A 12 -11.27 11.14 -8.24
CA ASP A 12 -10.35 12.28 -8.14
C ASP A 12 -10.58 13.27 -6.98
N ILE A 13 -11.35 12.83 -5.95
CA ILE A 13 -11.60 13.62 -4.73
C ILE A 13 -10.43 13.50 -3.73
N CYS A 14 -9.59 12.45 -3.87
CA CYS A 14 -8.42 12.34 -3.00
C CYS A 14 -7.56 13.59 -3.08
N PRO A 15 -7.11 14.15 -1.93
CA PRO A 15 -6.32 15.37 -1.89
C PRO A 15 -5.11 15.26 -2.79
N THR A 16 -4.79 16.36 -3.45
CA THR A 16 -3.58 16.48 -4.30
C THR A 16 -2.52 17.35 -3.65
N ASP A 17 -2.90 18.08 -2.63
CA ASP A 17 -2.04 19.02 -1.96
C ASP A 17 -1.62 18.50 -0.58
N VAL A 18 -0.39 18.78 -0.19
CA VAL A 18 0.14 18.52 1.15
C VAL A 18 -0.56 19.45 2.15
N GLY A 19 -0.88 18.97 3.35
CA GLY A 19 -1.54 19.77 4.38
C GLY A 19 -3.04 19.49 4.54
N VAL A 20 -3.55 18.40 3.98
CA VAL A 20 -4.92 17.93 4.23
C VAL A 20 -5.05 17.44 5.68
N PRO A 21 -6.23 17.58 6.31
CA PRO A 21 -6.46 17.07 7.66
C PRO A 21 -6.07 15.59 7.79
N LYS A 22 -5.39 15.26 8.88
CA LYS A 22 -4.89 13.89 9.16
C LYS A 22 -6.00 12.82 9.26
N ASP A 23 -7.24 13.23 9.37
CA ASP A 23 -8.43 12.38 9.45
C ASP A 23 -9.15 12.21 8.11
N TYR A 24 -8.56 12.68 7.01
CA TYR A 24 -9.16 12.52 5.68
C TYR A 24 -9.42 11.05 5.35
N ARG A 25 -10.63 10.78 4.90
CA ARG A 25 -11.05 9.44 4.52
C ARG A 25 -11.53 9.38 3.08
N CYS A 26 -11.41 8.19 2.48
CA CYS A 26 -12.00 7.93 1.18
C CYS A 26 -13.52 8.14 1.22
N ILE A 27 -14.10 8.66 0.13
CA ILE A 27 -15.55 8.83 0.01
C ILE A 27 -16.33 7.51 0.00
N ILE A 28 -15.67 6.38 -0.21
CA ILE A 28 -16.29 5.06 -0.11
C ILE A 28 -16.45 4.73 1.39
N THR A 29 -17.68 4.78 1.87
CA THR A 29 -18.03 4.63 3.30
C THR A 29 -18.83 3.36 3.59
N ARG A 30 -18.84 2.38 2.69
CA ARG A 30 -19.57 1.12 2.88
C ARG A 30 -19.00 0.34 4.06
N LYS A 31 -19.86 -0.04 5.00
CA LYS A 31 -19.48 -0.73 6.25
C LYS A 31 -18.88 -2.13 6.04
N ASP A 32 -19.18 -2.76 4.90
CA ASP A 32 -18.65 -4.07 4.49
C ASP A 32 -17.30 -3.99 3.78
N ASP A 33 -16.73 -2.78 3.66
CA ASP A 33 -15.42 -2.56 3.05
C ASP A 33 -14.30 -2.67 4.10
N PHE A 34 -13.32 -3.51 3.82
CA PHE A 34 -12.13 -3.70 4.65
C PHE A 34 -11.43 -2.37 4.98
N MET A 35 -11.24 -1.49 4.00
CA MET A 35 -10.56 -0.21 4.18
C MET A 35 -11.33 0.76 5.09
N VAL A 36 -12.65 0.64 5.16
CA VAL A 36 -13.49 1.44 6.07
C VAL A 36 -13.43 0.87 7.48
N LYS A 37 -13.57 -0.45 7.59
CA LYS A 37 -13.63 -1.16 8.87
C LYS A 37 -12.33 -1.06 9.65
N TYR A 38 -11.19 -1.23 8.97
CA TYR A 38 -9.86 -1.28 9.59
C TYR A 38 -9.01 -0.03 9.30
N HIS A 39 -9.66 1.07 8.96
CA HIS A 39 -8.93 2.30 8.63
C HIS A 39 -7.96 2.73 9.73
N LYS A 40 -8.43 2.72 10.97
CA LYS A 40 -7.63 3.16 12.11
C LYS A 40 -6.43 2.24 12.31
N GLU A 41 -6.65 0.93 12.31
CA GLU A 41 -5.61 -0.07 12.46
C GLU A 41 -4.55 0.02 11.35
N ILE A 42 -5.00 0.29 10.12
CA ILE A 42 -4.11 0.44 8.96
C ILE A 42 -3.24 1.70 9.08
N VAL A 43 -3.82 2.81 9.54
CA VAL A 43 -3.12 4.10 9.65
C VAL A 43 -2.21 4.16 10.87
N ASP A 44 -2.64 3.56 11.98
CA ASP A 44 -1.88 3.56 13.24
C ASP A 44 -0.85 2.42 13.33
N ALA A 45 -0.77 1.55 12.32
CA ALA A 45 0.16 0.43 12.32
C ALA A 45 1.63 0.89 12.38
N ASP A 46 2.45 0.19 13.14
CA ASP A 46 3.91 0.39 13.22
C ASP A 46 4.66 -0.42 12.15
N ALA A 47 4.07 -1.54 11.75
CA ALA A 47 4.61 -2.41 10.72
C ALA A 47 3.49 -3.06 9.91
N LEU A 48 3.78 -3.40 8.65
CA LEU A 48 2.85 -4.05 7.76
C LEU A 48 3.52 -5.22 7.04
N LEU A 49 2.94 -6.42 7.19
CA LEU A 49 3.28 -7.58 6.38
C LEU A 49 2.24 -7.78 5.29
N ILE A 50 2.68 -7.76 4.05
CA ILE A 50 1.84 -8.08 2.89
C ILE A 50 2.03 -9.56 2.56
N CYS A 51 1.04 -10.36 2.94
CA CYS A 51 1.10 -11.82 2.75
C CYS A 51 0.56 -12.21 1.38
N ALA A 52 1.30 -13.04 0.66
CA ALA A 52 0.90 -13.59 -0.63
C ALA A 52 1.34 -15.05 -0.79
N TYR A 53 0.54 -15.83 -1.51
CA TYR A 53 0.90 -17.18 -1.94
C TYR A 53 1.09 -17.19 -3.46
N ASN A 54 2.28 -17.60 -3.90
CA ASN A 54 2.71 -17.62 -5.30
C ASN A 54 2.77 -19.07 -5.80
N THR A 55 1.82 -19.44 -6.63
CA THR A 55 1.75 -20.78 -7.23
C THR A 55 2.23 -20.75 -8.68
N GLU A 56 2.66 -21.90 -9.20
CA GLU A 56 3.08 -22.08 -10.59
C GLU A 56 2.02 -21.59 -11.59
N ASN A 57 0.75 -21.86 -11.29
CA ASN A 57 -0.37 -21.55 -12.18
C ASN A 57 -0.90 -20.13 -12.08
N ARG A 58 -0.43 -19.32 -11.15
CA ARG A 58 -0.83 -17.92 -11.03
C ARG A 58 0.08 -17.02 -11.83
N LYS A 59 -0.49 -16.37 -12.83
CA LYS A 59 0.25 -15.44 -13.70
C LYS A 59 0.17 -13.97 -13.24
N GLU A 60 -0.64 -13.65 -12.23
CA GLU A 60 -0.91 -12.27 -11.85
C GLU A 60 -0.77 -12.05 -10.34
N LEU A 61 -0.25 -10.88 -9.99
CA LEU A 61 -0.32 -10.39 -8.62
C LEU A 61 -1.79 -10.36 -8.21
N LEU A 62 -2.07 -10.86 -7.03
CA LEU A 62 -3.43 -10.97 -6.50
C LEU A 62 -4.22 -9.69 -6.74
N SER A 63 -5.36 -9.82 -7.41
CA SER A 63 -6.28 -8.70 -7.66
C SER A 63 -6.65 -7.95 -6.38
N TYR A 64 -6.76 -8.65 -5.26
CA TYR A 64 -7.00 -8.07 -3.93
C TYR A 64 -5.89 -7.13 -3.47
N TYR A 65 -4.63 -7.49 -3.70
CA TYR A 65 -3.51 -6.62 -3.38
C TYR A 65 -3.54 -5.34 -4.24
N GLN A 66 -3.83 -5.47 -5.51
CA GLN A 66 -3.98 -4.32 -6.39
C GLN A 66 -5.12 -3.40 -5.95
N GLN A 67 -6.28 -3.97 -5.60
CA GLN A 67 -7.41 -3.21 -5.05
C GLN A 67 -7.03 -2.50 -3.75
N PHE A 68 -6.32 -3.16 -2.85
CA PHE A 68 -5.80 -2.54 -1.64
C PHE A 68 -4.90 -1.35 -1.96
N MET A 69 -3.91 -1.52 -2.86
CA MET A 69 -2.99 -0.46 -3.25
C MET A 69 -3.69 0.71 -3.96
N GLU A 70 -4.70 0.46 -4.77
CA GLU A 70 -5.54 1.52 -5.37
C GLU A 70 -6.28 2.31 -4.29
N ARG A 71 -6.79 1.63 -3.27
CA ARG A 71 -7.53 2.24 -2.17
C ARG A 71 -6.66 3.02 -1.20
N THR A 72 -5.37 2.72 -1.09
CA THR A 72 -4.44 3.48 -0.25
C THR A 72 -4.07 4.86 -0.85
N ARG A 73 -4.63 5.25 -2.00
CA ARG A 73 -4.35 6.56 -2.63
C ARG A 73 -4.61 7.74 -1.70
N TYR A 74 -5.69 7.72 -0.93
CA TYR A 74 -6.02 8.81 -0.02
C TYR A 74 -5.02 8.92 1.14
N ILE A 75 -4.52 7.80 1.65
CA ILE A 75 -3.49 7.74 2.71
C ILE A 75 -2.16 8.30 2.20
N ARG A 76 -1.77 7.94 0.98
CA ARG A 76 -0.54 8.45 0.36
C ARG A 76 -0.59 9.94 0.10
N ARG A 77 -1.77 10.44 -0.24
CA ARG A 77 -1.99 11.84 -0.58
C ARG A 77 -2.13 12.74 0.64
N ASP A 78 -2.32 12.15 1.82
CA ASP A 78 -2.38 12.84 3.08
C ASP A 78 -1.03 12.73 3.81
N ASN A 79 -0.08 13.58 3.42
CA ASN A 79 1.24 13.70 4.05
C ASN A 79 2.02 12.37 4.17
N TYR A 80 1.76 11.41 3.28
CA TYR A 80 2.44 10.13 3.30
C TYR A 80 2.40 9.44 4.67
N LEU A 81 1.22 9.24 5.22
CA LEU A 81 1.02 8.63 6.55
C LEU A 81 1.79 7.32 6.77
N TYR A 82 2.22 6.67 5.69
CA TYR A 82 3.02 5.45 5.75
C TYR A 82 4.53 5.68 5.67
N SER A 83 5.01 6.92 5.70
CA SER A 83 6.44 7.21 5.50
C SER A 83 7.35 6.61 6.57
N ASP A 84 6.84 6.37 7.75
CA ASP A 84 7.56 5.73 8.87
C ASP A 84 7.12 4.29 9.14
N LEU A 85 6.24 3.73 8.30
CA LEU A 85 5.77 2.36 8.41
C LEU A 85 6.85 1.38 7.93
N LEU A 86 7.26 0.45 8.79
CA LEU A 86 8.12 -0.64 8.37
C LEU A 86 7.29 -1.67 7.60
N VAL A 87 7.70 -2.00 6.40
CA VAL A 87 6.96 -2.95 5.56
C VAL A 87 7.84 -4.06 5.01
N SER A 88 7.28 -5.26 4.93
CA SER A 88 7.90 -6.39 4.26
C SER A 88 6.85 -7.21 3.51
N PRO A 89 7.14 -7.71 2.30
CA PRO A 89 6.37 -8.78 1.71
C PRO A 89 6.67 -10.10 2.44
N PHE A 90 5.63 -10.84 2.78
CA PHE A 90 5.71 -12.22 3.25
C PHE A 90 5.11 -13.12 2.16
N VAL A 91 5.97 -13.77 1.38
CA VAL A 91 5.54 -14.54 0.22
C VAL A 91 5.88 -16.00 0.42
N ILE A 92 4.88 -16.86 0.41
CA ILE A 92 5.09 -18.31 0.28
C ILE A 92 5.01 -18.63 -1.23
N SER A 93 6.08 -19.22 -1.77
CA SER A 93 6.23 -19.46 -3.21
C SER A 93 6.53 -20.93 -3.49
N GLU A 94 5.84 -21.51 -4.45
CA GLU A 94 6.27 -22.77 -5.05
C GLU A 94 7.60 -22.53 -5.80
N LEU A 95 8.54 -23.45 -5.68
CA LEU A 95 9.88 -23.33 -6.29
C LEU A 95 9.80 -23.20 -7.83
N SER A 96 8.78 -23.79 -8.44
CA SER A 96 8.48 -23.70 -9.87
C SER A 96 7.87 -22.36 -10.29
N ALA A 97 7.40 -21.55 -9.32
CA ALA A 97 6.73 -20.28 -9.61
C ALA A 97 7.75 -19.23 -10.12
N ARG A 98 7.51 -18.73 -11.32
CA ARG A 98 8.44 -17.82 -12.02
C ARG A 98 8.24 -16.33 -11.71
N GLN A 99 7.25 -15.99 -10.88
CA GLN A 99 6.92 -14.60 -10.64
C GLN A 99 7.60 -14.03 -9.40
N ASN A 100 8.26 -12.91 -9.54
CA ASN A 100 8.88 -12.17 -8.44
C ASN A 100 7.84 -11.28 -7.73
N ILE A 101 6.83 -11.89 -7.11
CA ILE A 101 5.74 -11.18 -6.44
C ILE A 101 6.26 -10.27 -5.33
N HIS A 102 7.24 -10.70 -4.56
CA HIS A 102 7.86 -9.90 -3.50
C HIS A 102 8.45 -8.58 -4.03
N ILE A 103 9.13 -8.60 -5.18
CA ILE A 103 9.68 -7.38 -5.79
C ILE A 103 8.55 -6.43 -6.21
N ARG A 104 7.48 -6.95 -6.77
CA ARG A 104 6.31 -6.14 -7.17
C ARG A 104 5.63 -5.49 -5.98
N ILE A 105 5.51 -6.21 -4.86
CA ILE A 105 4.99 -5.67 -3.61
C ILE A 105 5.92 -4.56 -3.11
N MET A 106 7.22 -4.80 -3.00
CA MET A 106 8.18 -3.82 -2.51
C MET A 106 8.18 -2.55 -3.37
N THR A 107 8.24 -2.67 -4.69
CA THR A 107 8.24 -1.51 -5.61
C THR A 107 6.95 -0.70 -5.54
N SER A 108 5.81 -1.32 -5.27
CA SER A 108 4.55 -0.59 -5.10
C SER A 108 4.49 0.19 -3.78
N LEU A 109 5.11 -0.33 -2.73
CA LEU A 109 5.16 0.30 -1.41
C LEU A 109 6.11 1.51 -1.36
N ILE A 110 7.13 1.58 -2.20
CA ILE A 110 8.02 2.76 -2.35
C ILE A 110 7.20 4.04 -2.59
N ARG A 111 6.07 3.95 -3.28
CA ARG A 111 5.19 5.09 -3.54
C ARG A 111 4.60 5.72 -2.28
N HIS A 112 4.62 5.01 -1.16
CA HIS A 112 4.19 5.49 0.15
C HIS A 112 5.34 6.02 1.00
N GLN A 113 6.57 6.03 0.45
CA GLN A 113 7.80 6.39 1.17
C GLN A 113 8.04 5.52 2.42
N THR A 114 7.56 4.29 2.42
CA THR A 114 7.69 3.36 3.54
C THR A 114 9.14 2.93 3.77
N ILE A 115 9.44 2.49 5.00
CA ILE A 115 10.72 1.86 5.33
C ILE A 115 10.63 0.39 4.88
N LEU A 116 11.36 0.02 3.85
CA LEU A 116 11.39 -1.35 3.34
C LEU A 116 12.32 -2.22 4.20
N SER A 117 11.82 -3.38 4.64
CA SER A 117 12.62 -4.46 5.18
C SER A 117 12.90 -5.52 4.13
N HIS A 118 13.78 -6.46 4.44
CA HIS A 118 14.01 -7.64 3.59
C HIS A 118 12.72 -8.44 3.39
N PRO A 119 12.52 -9.05 2.22
CA PRO A 119 11.35 -9.89 1.99
C PRO A 119 11.46 -11.21 2.78
N LEU A 120 10.33 -11.66 3.33
CA LEU A 120 10.20 -12.97 3.95
C LEU A 120 9.69 -13.93 2.87
N ILE A 121 10.53 -14.87 2.44
CA ILE A 121 10.20 -15.77 1.34
C ILE A 121 10.24 -17.21 1.83
N GLY A 122 9.06 -17.82 1.95
CA GLY A 122 8.90 -19.24 2.18
C GLY A 122 8.87 -19.99 0.85
N MET A 123 9.58 -21.12 0.77
CA MET A 123 9.63 -21.94 -0.43
C MET A 123 8.99 -23.31 -0.19
N ILE A 124 8.14 -23.70 -1.15
CA ILE A 124 7.51 -25.01 -1.18
C ILE A 124 8.01 -25.78 -2.41
N GLN A 125 8.44 -27.01 -2.20
CA GLN A 125 8.76 -27.96 -3.24
C GLN A 125 8.00 -29.27 -2.99
N ASP A 126 7.28 -29.75 -3.98
CA ASP A 126 6.49 -31.00 -3.91
C ASP A 126 5.57 -31.06 -2.66
N GLY A 127 4.99 -29.91 -2.29
CA GLY A 127 4.13 -29.78 -1.11
C GLY A 127 4.88 -29.69 0.22
N ILE A 128 6.21 -29.70 0.22
CA ILE A 128 7.04 -29.63 1.42
C ILE A 128 7.60 -28.21 1.57
N TYR A 129 7.49 -27.64 2.78
CA TYR A 129 8.07 -26.36 3.12
C TYR A 129 9.55 -26.52 3.41
N ILE A 130 10.43 -26.05 2.51
CA ILE A 130 11.86 -26.40 2.52
C ILE A 130 12.75 -25.45 3.34
N ASN A 131 12.29 -24.24 3.66
CA ASN A 131 13.07 -23.24 4.41
C ASN A 131 12.31 -22.62 5.60
N GLU A 132 11.51 -23.41 6.29
CA GLU A 132 10.66 -22.95 7.40
C GLU A 132 11.47 -22.25 8.50
N ASN A 133 12.61 -22.81 8.90
CA ASN A 133 13.44 -22.25 9.97
C ASN A 133 13.98 -20.88 9.61
N GLU A 134 14.48 -20.71 8.38
CA GLU A 134 14.98 -19.43 7.87
C GLU A 134 13.87 -18.37 7.90
N VAL A 135 12.68 -18.70 7.42
CA VAL A 135 11.54 -17.77 7.41
C VAL A 135 11.10 -17.40 8.80
N ARG A 136 11.10 -18.37 9.73
CA ARG A 136 10.78 -18.11 11.13
C ARG A 136 11.77 -17.14 11.75
N ASP A 137 13.08 -17.36 11.59
CA ASP A 137 14.12 -16.56 12.18
C ASP A 137 14.10 -15.13 11.60
N ASN A 138 13.96 -14.99 10.29
CA ASN A 138 13.78 -13.70 9.62
C ASN A 138 12.48 -12.98 10.04
N SER A 139 11.41 -13.72 10.35
CA SER A 139 10.17 -13.13 10.86
C SER A 139 10.34 -12.58 12.27
N ILE A 140 11.10 -13.25 13.12
CA ILE A 140 11.44 -12.78 14.48
C ILE A 140 12.26 -11.49 14.35
N GLU A 141 13.28 -11.47 13.51
CA GLU A 141 14.10 -10.27 13.26
C GLU A 141 13.23 -9.09 12.78
N PHE A 142 12.30 -9.33 11.87
CA PHE A 142 11.36 -8.29 11.41
C PHE A 142 10.53 -7.71 12.56
N ILE A 143 10.00 -8.56 13.45
CA ILE A 143 9.19 -8.13 14.60
C ILE A 143 10.04 -7.32 15.57
N GLU A 144 11.27 -7.79 15.90
CA GLU A 144 12.19 -7.07 16.77
C GLU A 144 12.58 -5.70 16.21
N ARG A 145 12.82 -5.64 14.90
CA ARG A 145 13.12 -4.38 14.21
C ARG A 145 11.92 -3.43 14.23
N ALA A 146 10.72 -3.94 13.99
CA ALA A 146 9.48 -3.17 14.08
C ALA A 146 9.30 -2.58 15.49
N ALA A 147 9.51 -3.37 16.54
CA ALA A 147 9.42 -2.93 17.92
C ALA A 147 10.44 -1.82 18.25
N LYS A 148 11.70 -1.97 17.78
CA LYS A 148 12.74 -0.94 17.99
C LYS A 148 12.42 0.36 17.26
N ILE A 149 11.93 0.30 16.02
CA ILE A 149 11.51 1.48 15.26
C ILE A 149 10.33 2.16 15.94
N SER A 150 9.33 1.40 16.39
CA SER A 150 8.18 1.92 17.09
C SER A 150 8.58 2.66 18.38
N GLN A 151 9.52 2.10 19.15
CA GLN A 151 10.04 2.73 20.39
C GLN A 151 10.87 3.98 20.14
N SER A 152 11.57 4.06 18.99
CA SER A 152 12.43 5.17 18.61
C SER A 152 11.71 6.25 17.80
N ARG A 153 10.40 6.17 17.65
CA ARG A 153 9.63 7.08 16.79
C ARG A 153 9.91 8.54 17.13
N ILE A 154 10.42 9.22 16.12
CA ILE A 154 10.43 10.68 16.08
C ILE A 154 8.96 11.11 15.96
N ASP A 155 8.56 12.09 16.75
CA ASP A 155 7.23 12.68 16.59
C ASP A 155 7.06 13.15 15.14
N LYS A 156 6.09 12.54 14.43
CA LYS A 156 5.80 12.84 13.01
C LYS A 156 5.52 14.33 12.78
N SER A 157 5.03 15.03 13.81
CA SER A 157 4.77 16.48 13.72
C SER A 157 6.05 17.30 13.50
N ASN A 158 7.22 16.73 13.78
CA ASN A 158 8.53 17.38 13.61
C ASN A 158 9.24 16.98 12.31
N LEU A 159 8.68 16.09 11.52
CA LEU A 159 9.23 15.76 10.20
C LEU A 159 8.82 16.85 9.20
N PRO A 160 9.76 17.31 8.36
CA PRO A 160 9.39 18.23 7.29
C PRO A 160 8.39 17.56 6.35
N ASP A 161 7.40 18.33 5.89
CA ASP A 161 6.44 17.86 4.90
C ASP A 161 7.17 17.37 3.65
N SER A 162 6.74 16.21 3.13
CA SER A 162 7.31 15.71 1.90
C SER A 162 6.83 16.55 0.72
N THR A 163 7.77 17.17 0.01
CA THR A 163 7.50 17.90 -1.24
C THR A 163 7.51 17.00 -2.46
N TYR A 164 7.81 15.71 -2.29
CA TYR A 164 7.87 14.77 -3.40
C TYR A 164 6.48 14.49 -3.96
N GLN A 165 6.31 14.81 -5.24
CA GLN A 165 5.11 14.47 -5.99
C GLN A 165 5.46 13.45 -7.08
N PRO A 166 4.86 12.25 -7.10
CA PRO A 166 5.06 11.29 -8.18
C PRO A 166 4.69 11.90 -9.54
N VAL A 167 5.46 11.61 -10.58
CA VAL A 167 5.26 12.15 -11.94
C VAL A 167 3.82 11.98 -12.45
N GLY A 168 3.18 10.84 -12.16
CA GLY A 168 1.78 10.61 -12.51
C GLY A 168 0.78 11.57 -11.85
N TYR A 169 1.16 12.19 -10.76
CA TYR A 169 0.41 13.19 -10.05
C TYR A 169 0.42 14.55 -10.76
N ILE A 170 1.61 14.97 -11.19
CA ILE A 170 1.80 16.21 -11.94
C ILE A 170 1.02 16.15 -13.25
N ILE A 171 1.06 15.01 -13.94
CA ILE A 171 0.31 14.80 -15.20
C ILE A 171 -1.20 14.82 -14.94
N SER A 172 -1.69 14.20 -13.87
CA SER A 172 -3.11 14.23 -13.53
C SER A 172 -3.59 15.63 -13.17
N LYS A 173 -2.78 16.41 -12.44
CA LYS A 173 -3.10 17.79 -12.08
C LYS A 173 -3.16 18.68 -13.31
N GLN A 174 -2.17 18.58 -14.20
CA GLN A 174 -2.13 19.33 -15.47
C GLN A 174 -3.31 18.97 -16.38
N LYS A 175 -3.65 17.68 -16.48
CA LYS A 175 -4.81 17.22 -17.24
C LYS A 175 -6.11 17.81 -16.68
N MET A 176 -6.29 17.79 -15.36
CA MET A 176 -7.48 18.32 -14.70
C MET A 176 -7.60 19.84 -14.88
N GLU A 177 -6.48 20.58 -14.80
CA GLU A 177 -6.46 22.02 -15.09
C GLU A 177 -6.79 22.33 -16.55
N ASN A 178 -6.28 21.53 -17.48
CA ASN A 178 -6.56 21.66 -18.90
C ASN A 178 -8.02 21.30 -19.22
N ASP A 179 -8.59 20.30 -18.58
CA ASP A 179 -9.99 19.90 -18.75
C ASP A 179 -10.94 20.94 -18.14
N LYS A 180 -10.59 21.58 -17.02
CA LYS A 180 -11.29 22.77 -16.48
C LYS A 180 -11.25 23.96 -17.46
N LYS A 181 -10.06 24.31 -17.96
CA LYS A 181 -9.89 25.41 -18.92
C LYS A 181 -10.61 25.17 -20.25
N SER A 182 -10.75 23.91 -20.66
CA SER A 182 -11.46 23.56 -21.90
C SER A 182 -12.98 23.38 -21.75
N GLY A 183 -13.52 23.53 -20.53
CA GLY A 183 -14.96 23.33 -20.24
C GLY A 183 -15.44 21.90 -20.39
N ARG A 184 -14.53 20.91 -20.48
CA ARG A 184 -14.89 19.50 -20.64
C ARG A 184 -15.49 18.90 -19.38
N LEU A 185 -15.03 19.38 -18.21
CA LEU A 185 -15.55 18.93 -16.92
C LEU A 185 -17.02 19.37 -16.73
N ASP A 186 -17.37 20.57 -17.14
CA ASP A 186 -18.74 21.07 -16.99
C ASP A 186 -19.72 20.32 -17.89
N LYS A 187 -19.27 19.82 -19.02
CA LYS A 187 -20.07 18.96 -19.91
C LYS A 187 -20.31 17.56 -19.37
N ALA A 188 -19.32 16.99 -18.65
CA ALA A 188 -19.45 15.66 -18.06
C ALA A 188 -20.29 15.63 -16.79
N ILE A 189 -20.44 16.77 -16.09
CA ILE A 189 -21.26 16.88 -14.88
C ILE A 189 -22.74 17.13 -15.25
N ASN A 190 -23.01 17.73 -16.41
CA ASN A 190 -24.34 18.11 -16.88
C ASN A 190 -24.95 17.11 -17.90
N SER A 191 -24.28 16.01 -18.18
CA SER A 191 -24.77 14.89 -18.99
C SER A 191 -25.13 13.68 -18.13
#